data_9da67022c2b1191871d0a9b5fc93bf4f
#
_entry.id   9da67022c2b1191871d0a9b5fc93bf4f
#
_cell.length_a   1.000
_cell.length_b   1.000
_cell.length_c   1.000
_cell.angle_alpha   90.00
_cell.angle_beta   90.00
_cell.angle_gamma   90.00
#
_symmetry.space_group_name_H-M   'P 1'
#
loop_
_entity.id
_entity.type
_entity.pdbx_description
1 polymer ?
#
loop_
_entity_poly.entity_id
_entity_poly.type
_entity_poly.pdbx_seq_one_letter_code
_entity_poly.pdbx_strand_id
1 'polypeptide(L)'
;MRKKELCVKDTNLRAAYIAPHPPIIIPEIGRGEEKKIASTSKALKIISKEVKQIEPETIIIITPHAKMHRGAVTINTAPVIEGTMAQFGCPDLRFSAKNDERIVKEIIKKCKKT
;
A
#
# COMPACT_ATOMS: atom_id res chain seq x y z
N MET A 1 27.66 14.45 5.62
CA MET A 1 26.92 13.18 5.37
C MET A 1 26.95 12.90 3.89
N ARG A 2 27.69 11.89 3.45
CA ARG A 2 27.66 11.46 2.05
C ARG A 2 26.30 10.78 1.79
N LYS A 3 25.49 11.34 0.89
CA LYS A 3 24.39 10.60 0.27
C LYS A 3 25.02 9.39 -0.41
N LYS A 4 24.81 8.18 0.12
CA LYS A 4 24.99 6.97 -0.67
C LYS A 4 23.94 7.04 -1.77
N GLU A 5 24.35 7.43 -2.97
CA GLU A 5 23.57 7.14 -4.17
C GLU A 5 23.47 5.62 -4.24
N LEU A 6 22.31 5.08 -3.95
CA LEU A 6 21.97 3.73 -4.32
C LEU A 6 21.98 3.71 -5.86
N CYS A 7 23.09 3.26 -6.43
CA CYS A 7 23.17 2.99 -7.85
C CYS A 7 22.26 1.78 -8.14
N VAL A 8 21.00 2.06 -8.40
CA VAL A 8 19.99 1.07 -8.78
C VAL A 8 20.17 0.84 -10.28
N LYS A 9 21.12 0.00 -10.64
CA LYS A 9 21.28 -0.48 -12.02
C LYS A 9 20.08 -1.38 -12.34
N ASP A 10 19.34 -1.03 -13.38
CA ASP A 10 18.31 -1.84 -14.03
C ASP A 10 17.25 -2.43 -13.09
N THR A 11 16.58 -1.58 -12.29
CA THR A 11 15.39 -2.01 -11.57
C THR A 11 14.15 -1.53 -12.28
N ASN A 12 13.16 -2.41 -12.39
CA ASN A 12 11.80 -2.07 -12.79
C ASN A 12 11.03 -1.30 -11.70
N LEU A 13 11.70 -0.94 -10.59
CA LEU A 13 11.13 -0.12 -9.54
C LEU A 13 11.00 1.33 -10.02
N ARG A 14 9.76 1.80 -10.15
CA ARG A 14 9.45 3.15 -10.66
C ARG A 14 9.40 4.19 -9.56
N ALA A 15 8.85 3.84 -8.40
CA ALA A 15 8.76 4.72 -7.25
C ALA A 15 8.59 3.93 -5.96
N ALA A 16 8.91 4.53 -4.84
CA ALA A 16 8.64 4.01 -3.51
C ALA A 16 8.20 5.16 -2.60
N TYR A 17 7.17 4.92 -1.80
CA TYR A 17 6.59 5.91 -0.91
C TYR A 17 6.45 5.34 0.49
N ILE A 18 6.66 6.18 1.48
CA ILE A 18 6.27 5.93 2.87
C ILE A 18 5.14 6.90 3.17
N ALA A 19 3.96 6.38 3.48
CA ALA A 19 2.78 7.19 3.67
C ALA A 19 2.01 6.78 4.93
N PRO A 20 1.49 7.74 5.71
CA PRO A 20 0.53 7.44 6.76
C PRO A 20 -0.81 7.01 6.14
N HIS A 21 -1.59 6.24 6.90
CA HIS A 21 -2.87 5.70 6.42
C HIS A 21 -3.99 5.82 7.46
N PRO A 22 -4.23 7.01 8.05
CA PRO A 22 -5.28 7.17 9.03
C PRO A 22 -6.67 7.04 8.36
N PRO A 23 -7.58 6.22 8.89
CA PRO A 23 -8.90 6.01 8.30
C PRO A 23 -9.72 7.29 8.13
N ILE A 24 -9.51 8.29 8.98
CA ILE A 24 -10.24 9.56 8.95
C ILE A 24 -9.98 10.43 7.71
N ILE A 25 -9.00 10.07 6.86
CA ILE A 25 -8.84 10.73 5.55
C ILE A 25 -10.01 10.49 4.62
N ILE A 26 -10.79 9.43 4.88
CA ILE A 26 -11.99 9.07 4.13
C ILE A 26 -13.15 9.88 4.71
N PRO A 27 -13.83 10.74 3.92
CA PRO A 27 -14.88 11.65 4.43
C PRO A 27 -16.01 10.93 5.16
N GLU A 28 -16.41 9.76 4.69
CA GLU A 28 -17.46 8.93 5.28
C GLU A 28 -17.08 8.44 6.68
N ILE A 29 -15.80 8.28 6.96
CA ILE A 29 -15.26 7.87 8.27
C ILE A 29 -14.95 9.09 9.12
N GLY A 30 -14.28 10.08 8.53
CA GLY A 30 -13.83 11.30 9.22
C GLY A 30 -14.98 12.21 9.66
N ARG A 31 -16.06 12.29 8.89
CA ARG A 31 -17.26 13.09 9.18
C ARG A 31 -16.94 14.54 9.60
N GLY A 32 -15.97 15.15 8.90
CA GLY A 32 -15.46 16.49 9.18
C GLY A 32 -14.12 16.52 9.92
N GLU A 33 -13.72 15.45 10.59
CA GLU A 33 -12.41 15.33 11.27
C GLU A 33 -11.24 15.25 10.27
N GLU A 34 -11.49 14.87 9.02
CA GLU A 34 -10.49 14.85 7.95
C GLU A 34 -9.86 16.23 7.72
N LYS A 35 -10.54 17.30 8.10
CA LYS A 35 -10.01 18.67 8.03
C LYS A 35 -8.82 18.89 8.94
N LYS A 36 -8.75 18.17 10.07
CA LYS A 36 -7.63 18.24 11.02
C LYS A 36 -6.34 17.68 10.45
N ILE A 37 -6.43 16.81 9.44
CA ILE A 37 -5.30 16.20 8.75
C ILE A 37 -5.24 16.60 7.27
N ALA A 38 -5.63 17.82 6.95
CA ALA A 38 -5.69 18.32 5.58
C ALA A 38 -4.34 18.24 4.85
N SER A 39 -3.22 18.47 5.54
CA SER A 39 -1.87 18.34 4.98
C SER A 39 -1.56 16.90 4.58
N THR A 40 -1.91 15.92 5.40
CA THR A 40 -1.76 14.48 5.09
C THR A 40 -2.64 14.10 3.91
N SER A 41 -3.89 14.52 3.89
CA SER A 41 -4.80 14.27 2.77
C SER A 41 -4.29 14.85 1.46
N LYS A 42 -3.71 16.07 1.51
CA LYS A 42 -3.08 16.71 0.36
C LYS A 42 -1.87 15.92 -0.14
N ALA A 43 -0.99 15.48 0.76
CA ALA A 43 0.18 14.68 0.41
C ALA A 43 -0.20 13.36 -0.25
N LEU A 44 -1.19 12.65 0.27
CA LEU A 44 -1.70 11.40 -0.32
C LEU A 44 -2.32 11.61 -1.71
N LYS A 45 -3.00 12.74 -1.94
CA LYS A 45 -3.49 13.12 -3.27
C LYS A 45 -2.35 13.36 -4.25
N ILE A 46 -1.23 13.92 -3.82
CA ILE A 46 -0.04 14.10 -4.65
C ILE A 46 0.52 12.74 -5.05
N ILE A 47 0.74 11.83 -4.08
CA ILE A 47 1.20 10.46 -4.35
C ILE A 47 0.25 9.76 -5.34
N SER A 48 -1.05 9.86 -5.14
CA SER A 48 -2.05 9.27 -6.04
C SER A 48 -1.92 9.77 -7.48
N LYS A 49 -1.67 11.07 -7.67
CA LYS A 49 -1.45 11.65 -9.00
C LYS A 49 -0.15 11.15 -9.63
N GLU A 50 0.94 11.08 -8.85
CA GLU A 50 2.22 10.57 -9.32
C GLU A 50 2.12 9.10 -9.73
N VAL A 51 1.50 8.25 -8.92
CA VAL A 51 1.27 6.85 -9.24
C VAL A 51 0.46 6.70 -10.53
N LYS A 52 -0.59 7.53 -10.69
CA LYS A 52 -1.39 7.55 -11.92
C LYS A 52 -0.57 7.93 -13.16
N GLN A 53 0.38 8.88 -13.03
CA GLN A 53 1.26 9.28 -14.12
C GLN A 53 2.31 8.22 -14.47
N ILE A 54 2.79 7.49 -13.47
CA ILE A 54 3.76 6.40 -13.65
C ILE A 54 3.13 5.20 -14.36
N GLU A 55 1.83 4.98 -14.19
CA GLU A 55 1.08 3.83 -14.72
C GLU A 55 1.78 2.48 -14.42
N PRO A 56 2.03 2.16 -13.14
CA PRO A 56 2.75 0.94 -12.79
C PRO A 56 1.94 -0.31 -13.14
N GLU A 57 2.60 -1.36 -13.59
CA GLU A 57 1.95 -2.66 -13.82
C GLU A 57 1.51 -3.31 -12.50
N THR A 58 2.30 -3.12 -11.44
CA THR A 58 2.04 -3.70 -10.11
C THR A 58 2.36 -2.71 -9.01
N ILE A 59 1.50 -2.66 -7.99
CA ILE A 59 1.74 -1.93 -6.75
C ILE A 59 1.92 -2.93 -5.62
N ILE A 60 3.05 -2.83 -4.91
CA ILE A 60 3.33 -3.62 -3.72
C ILE A 60 3.03 -2.76 -2.50
N ILE A 61 2.13 -3.23 -1.64
CA ILE A 61 1.76 -2.54 -0.39
C ILE A 61 2.26 -3.35 0.79
N ILE A 62 3.07 -2.73 1.64
CA ILE A 62 3.50 -3.28 2.91
C ILE A 62 2.78 -2.54 4.02
N THR A 63 2.03 -3.25 4.85
CA THR A 63 1.20 -2.68 5.89
C THR A 63 1.28 -3.49 7.18
N PRO A 64 1.19 -2.87 8.36
CA PRO A 64 1.14 -3.59 9.64
C PRO A 64 -0.24 -4.18 9.95
N HIS A 65 -1.25 -3.97 9.12
CA HIS A 65 -2.64 -4.37 9.39
C HIS A 65 -3.00 -5.78 8.89
N ALA A 66 -2.04 -6.52 8.39
CA ALA A 66 -2.24 -7.93 8.04
C ALA A 66 -2.17 -8.83 9.30
N LYS A 67 -2.63 -10.08 9.17
CA LYS A 67 -2.42 -11.12 10.19
C LYS A 67 -0.93 -11.22 10.50
N MET A 68 -0.54 -10.87 11.71
CA MET A 68 0.86 -10.92 12.12
C MET A 68 1.19 -12.27 12.74
N HIS A 69 2.32 -12.85 12.32
CA HIS A 69 2.93 -14.02 12.94
C HIS A 69 4.30 -13.63 13.49
N ARG A 70 4.62 -14.12 14.68
CA ARG A 70 5.90 -13.83 15.33
C ARG A 70 7.05 -14.38 14.48
N GLY A 71 7.97 -13.50 14.07
CA GLY A 71 9.13 -13.88 13.28
C GLY A 71 8.87 -14.17 11.80
N ALA A 72 7.69 -13.79 11.27
CA ALA A 72 7.35 -13.99 9.87
C ALA A 72 6.68 -12.78 9.25
N VAL A 73 6.88 -12.60 7.96
CA VAL A 73 6.13 -11.68 7.12
C VAL A 73 5.04 -12.47 6.41
N THR A 74 3.82 -11.97 6.45
CA THR A 74 2.68 -12.59 5.75
C THR A 74 2.49 -11.94 4.38
N ILE A 75 2.12 -12.75 3.41
CA ILE A 75 1.77 -12.27 2.06
C ILE A 75 0.39 -12.79 1.67
N ASN A 76 -0.43 -11.92 1.09
CA ASN A 76 -1.74 -12.31 0.59
C ASN A 76 -1.59 -13.03 -0.75
N THR A 77 -2.03 -14.28 -0.82
CA THR A 77 -1.95 -15.14 -2.02
C THR A 77 -3.27 -15.28 -2.76
N ALA A 78 -4.35 -14.67 -2.27
CA ALA A 78 -5.65 -14.72 -2.94
C ALA A 78 -5.58 -14.07 -4.33
N PRO A 79 -6.28 -14.62 -5.35
CA PRO A 79 -6.30 -14.02 -6.70
C PRO A 79 -6.89 -12.61 -6.73
N VAL A 80 -7.83 -12.35 -5.82
CA VAL A 80 -8.45 -11.03 -5.63
C VAL A 80 -8.30 -10.62 -4.17
N ILE A 81 -7.81 -9.43 -3.95
CA ILE A 81 -7.70 -8.81 -2.63
C ILE A 81 -8.94 -7.95 -2.41
N GLU A 82 -9.67 -8.23 -1.36
CA GLU A 82 -10.88 -7.51 -1.00
C GLU A 82 -10.78 -6.92 0.40
N GLY A 83 -11.41 -5.79 0.60
CA GLY A 83 -11.48 -5.14 1.89
C GLY A 83 -12.74 -4.30 2.06
N THR A 84 -13.08 -4.04 3.31
CA THR A 84 -14.22 -3.19 3.67
C THR A 84 -13.83 -2.29 4.84
N MET A 85 -14.51 -1.16 4.95
CA MET A 85 -14.38 -0.23 6.08
C MET A 85 -15.44 -0.45 7.16
N ALA A 86 -16.01 -1.66 7.24
CA ALA A 86 -17.04 -2.02 8.22
C ALA A 86 -16.59 -1.76 9.67
N GLN A 87 -15.33 -2.05 10.00
CA GLN A 87 -14.74 -1.80 11.32
C GLN A 87 -14.73 -0.32 11.73
N PHE A 88 -14.88 0.59 10.75
CA PHE A 88 -14.98 2.03 10.97
C PHE A 88 -16.41 2.57 10.76
N GLY A 89 -17.41 1.69 10.77
CA GLY A 89 -18.82 2.04 10.63
C GLY A 89 -19.28 2.29 9.18
N CYS A 90 -18.49 1.94 8.18
CA CYS A 90 -18.78 2.11 6.76
C CYS A 90 -18.75 0.78 6.00
N PRO A 91 -19.70 -0.16 6.26
CA PRO A 91 -19.67 -1.50 5.66
C PRO A 91 -19.88 -1.48 4.14
N ASP A 92 -20.53 -0.47 3.60
CA ASP A 92 -20.78 -0.34 2.17
C ASP A 92 -19.56 0.17 1.39
N LEU A 93 -18.57 0.71 2.09
CA LEU A 93 -17.31 1.13 1.49
C LEU A 93 -16.40 -0.08 1.33
N ARG A 94 -16.35 -0.60 0.12
CA ARG A 94 -15.64 -1.81 -0.25
C ARG A 94 -14.58 -1.52 -1.30
N PHE A 95 -13.49 -2.26 -1.23
CA PHE A 95 -12.39 -2.20 -2.17
C PHE A 95 -12.10 -3.60 -2.69
N SER A 96 -11.74 -3.67 -3.96
CA SER A 96 -11.32 -4.91 -4.60
C SER A 96 -10.19 -4.61 -5.56
N ALA A 97 -9.16 -5.45 -5.57
CA ALA A 97 -8.05 -5.36 -6.48
C ALA A 97 -7.58 -6.76 -6.91
N LYS A 98 -7.25 -6.89 -8.17
CA LYS A 98 -6.62 -8.11 -8.67
C LYS A 98 -5.21 -8.22 -8.10
N ASN A 99 -4.86 -9.39 -7.55
CA ASN A 99 -3.52 -9.65 -7.04
C ASN A 99 -2.57 -10.01 -8.19
N ASP A 100 -1.34 -9.54 -8.11
CA ASP A 100 -0.29 -10.00 -9.04
C ASP A 100 0.32 -11.31 -8.53
N GLU A 101 -0.31 -12.42 -8.87
CA GLU A 101 0.11 -13.75 -8.45
C GLU A 101 1.54 -14.11 -8.92
N ARG A 102 2.00 -13.53 -10.03
CA ARG A 102 3.36 -13.72 -10.54
C ARG A 102 4.38 -13.14 -9.57
N ILE A 103 4.20 -11.90 -9.17
CA ILE A 103 5.07 -11.22 -8.19
C ILE A 103 5.01 -11.92 -6.83
N VAL A 104 3.82 -12.32 -6.38
CA VAL A 104 3.65 -13.09 -5.13
C VAL A 104 4.49 -14.37 -5.15
N LYS A 105 4.42 -15.15 -6.22
CA LYS A 105 5.20 -16.40 -6.36
C LYS A 105 6.70 -16.14 -6.34
N GLU A 106 7.18 -15.09 -7.01
CA GLU A 106 8.60 -14.73 -7.03
C GLU A 106 9.10 -14.28 -5.65
N ILE A 107 8.32 -13.50 -4.90
CA ILE A 107 8.67 -13.09 -3.54
C ILE A 107 8.80 -14.32 -2.64
N ILE A 108 7.81 -15.22 -2.65
CA ILE A 108 7.82 -16.45 -1.84
C ILE A 108 9.03 -17.33 -2.19
N LYS A 109 9.32 -17.49 -3.47
CA LYS A 109 10.46 -18.28 -3.95
C LYS A 109 11.78 -17.71 -3.45
N LYS A 110 11.95 -16.39 -3.46
CA LYS A 110 13.17 -15.73 -2.98
C LYS A 110 13.30 -15.81 -1.46
N CYS A 111 12.23 -15.69 -0.71
CA CYS A 111 12.24 -15.82 0.75
C CYS A 111 12.60 -17.23 1.24
N LYS A 112 12.29 -18.28 0.47
CA LYS A 112 12.64 -19.68 0.81
C LYS A 112 14.11 -20.01 0.63
N LYS A 113 14.90 -19.16 -0.01
CA LYS A 113 16.34 -19.37 -0.26
C LYS A 113 17.25 -18.79 0.81
N THR A 114 16.67 -18.14 1.80
CA THR A 114 17.37 -17.65 3.00
C THR A 114 17.06 -18.53 4.19
#